data_e4807a907391b437c36b83f077f35be5
#
_entry.id   e4807a907391b437c36b83f077f35be5
#
_cell.length_a   1.000
_cell.length_b   1.000
_cell.length_c   1.000
_cell.angle_alpha   90.00
_cell.angle_beta   90.00
_cell.angle_gamma   90.00
#
_symmetry.space_group_name_H-M   'P 1'
#
loop_
_entity.id
_entity.type
_entity.pdbx_description
1 polymer ?
#
loop_
_entity_poly.entity_id
_entity_poly.type
_entity_poly.pdbx_seq_one_letter_code
_entity_poly.pdbx_strand_id
1 'polypeptide(L)'
;MDLSVFKDPELARGLIHSIQKWAPEHATLMEECGTHTVAIARNGLRTMMPEGTRLASGPGCPVCVTSNKDIDTVIALSRVPGVTIATFGDMTRVPGSTSSLLKEQAEGRSVSIVYSPLDALKLAQENPDQQIVFVGVGFETTTPLVAMAIKRAKALGLKNFSVFVAHKNMPGALETIVSDPQLQIDALILPGHVSTIIGMKPYEFLAKKYGMPGVITGFEAVDVLQGIAMIMRQLHEGRAEIEIAYTRGVAPEGNPVAVAAINEVFHTVDATWRGLGVIPGSGYAIRPEYAEFDAFQRFEPEVEPTQEPKGCRCGDVLRGMMAPNECPLFRKVCTPENPVGPCMVSSEGSCAAYYRYL
;
A
#
# COMPACT_ATOMS: atom_id res chain seq x y z
N MET A 1 11.43 -24.90 8.66
CA MET A 1 10.62 -24.25 9.69
C MET A 1 9.21 -24.77 9.56
N ASP A 2 8.63 -25.30 10.64
CA ASP A 2 7.24 -25.75 10.63
C ASP A 2 6.30 -24.53 10.69
N LEU A 3 5.56 -24.28 9.61
CA LEU A 3 4.66 -23.15 9.52
C LEU A 3 3.29 -23.42 10.18
N SER A 4 3.01 -24.64 10.64
CA SER A 4 1.76 -24.99 11.32
C SER A 4 1.60 -24.26 12.65
N VAL A 5 2.71 -23.90 13.31
CA VAL A 5 2.75 -23.12 14.56
C VAL A 5 2.00 -21.78 14.44
N PHE A 6 2.02 -21.14 13.25
CA PHE A 6 1.34 -19.86 13.04
C PHE A 6 -0.19 -19.98 12.87
N LYS A 7 -0.71 -21.20 12.89
CA LYS A 7 -2.13 -21.56 12.87
C LYS A 7 -2.57 -22.32 14.13
N ASP A 8 -1.71 -22.39 15.15
CA ASP A 8 -1.97 -23.10 16.38
C ASP A 8 -3.02 -22.38 17.25
N PRO A 9 -4.18 -23.02 17.52
CA PRO A 9 -5.24 -22.41 18.33
C PRO A 9 -4.85 -22.23 19.81
N GLU A 10 -3.94 -23.06 20.36
CA GLU A 10 -3.52 -22.92 21.75
C GLU A 10 -2.61 -21.72 21.93
N LEU A 11 -1.66 -21.54 21.01
CA LEU A 11 -0.83 -20.35 20.98
C LEU A 11 -1.67 -19.09 20.81
N ALA A 12 -2.65 -19.12 19.89
CA ALA A 12 -3.57 -17.99 19.69
C ALA A 12 -4.33 -17.65 21.00
N ARG A 13 -4.85 -18.65 21.73
CA ARG A 13 -5.52 -18.43 23.03
C ARG A 13 -4.58 -17.82 24.07
N GLY A 14 -3.34 -18.28 24.15
CA GLY A 14 -2.34 -17.71 25.04
C GLY A 14 -2.01 -16.24 24.74
N LEU A 15 -1.93 -15.88 23.46
CA LEU A 15 -1.72 -14.50 23.02
C LEU A 15 -2.93 -13.62 23.34
N ILE A 16 -4.16 -14.10 23.10
CA ILE A 16 -5.39 -13.37 23.45
C ILE A 16 -5.44 -13.12 24.98
N HIS A 17 -5.10 -14.11 25.81
CA HIS A 17 -5.02 -13.91 27.24
C HIS A 17 -3.98 -12.84 27.64
N SER A 18 -2.82 -12.84 26.98
CA SER A 18 -1.77 -11.82 27.18
C SER A 18 -2.26 -10.42 26.78
N ILE A 19 -2.96 -10.31 25.64
CA ILE A 19 -3.59 -9.05 25.18
C ILE A 19 -4.56 -8.56 26.24
N GLN A 20 -5.47 -9.41 26.73
CA GLN A 20 -6.45 -9.04 27.77
C GLN A 20 -5.79 -8.59 29.06
N LYS A 21 -4.68 -9.22 29.45
CA LYS A 21 -3.94 -8.89 30.68
C LYS A 21 -3.28 -7.51 30.63
N TRP A 22 -2.77 -7.11 29.46
CA TRP A 22 -1.98 -5.87 29.33
C TRP A 22 -2.73 -4.71 28.68
N ALA A 23 -3.92 -4.96 28.13
CA ALA A 23 -4.69 -3.92 27.47
C ALA A 23 -5.05 -2.80 28.48
N PRO A 24 -4.82 -1.53 28.14
CA PRO A 24 -5.37 -0.41 28.88
C PRO A 24 -6.89 -0.32 28.67
N GLU A 25 -7.57 0.54 29.42
CA GLU A 25 -9.02 0.73 29.32
C GLU A 25 -9.44 1.13 27.88
N HIS A 26 -8.62 1.94 27.21
CA HIS A 26 -8.81 2.33 25.81
C HIS A 26 -7.50 2.25 25.05
N ALA A 27 -7.53 1.69 23.84
CA ALA A 27 -6.42 1.68 22.92
C ALA A 27 -6.90 1.61 21.47
N THR A 28 -6.34 2.46 20.61
CA THR A 28 -6.52 2.39 19.17
C THR A 28 -5.20 1.95 18.52
N LEU A 29 -5.17 0.78 17.93
CA LEU A 29 -4.04 0.26 17.17
C LEU A 29 -4.35 0.41 15.69
N MET A 30 -3.46 1.05 14.92
CA MET A 30 -3.63 1.21 13.48
C MET A 30 -2.70 0.24 12.74
N GLU A 31 -3.26 -0.54 11.83
CA GLU A 31 -2.46 -1.38 10.93
C GLU A 31 -2.14 -0.64 9.63
N GLU A 32 -0.92 -0.83 9.13
CA GLU A 32 -0.35 -0.10 8.01
C GLU A 32 -0.05 -1.00 6.80
N CYS A 33 -0.87 -2.06 6.64
CA CYS A 33 -0.73 -2.98 5.51
C CYS A 33 -2.07 -3.60 5.13
N GLY A 34 -2.47 -3.51 3.87
CA GLY A 34 -3.71 -4.11 3.40
C GLY A 34 -3.81 -5.62 3.65
N THR A 35 -2.69 -6.33 3.62
CA THR A 35 -2.65 -7.75 3.99
C THR A 35 -3.01 -7.96 5.47
N HIS A 36 -2.59 -7.06 6.39
CA HIS A 36 -3.04 -7.08 7.78
C HIS A 36 -4.54 -6.82 7.89
N THR A 37 -5.08 -5.84 7.14
CA THR A 37 -6.52 -5.57 7.08
C THR A 37 -7.31 -6.85 6.77
N VAL A 38 -6.86 -7.56 5.72
CA VAL A 38 -7.47 -8.83 5.30
C VAL A 38 -7.31 -9.92 6.36
N ALA A 39 -6.11 -10.08 6.92
CA ALA A 39 -5.84 -11.11 7.95
C ALA A 39 -6.69 -10.90 9.20
N ILE A 40 -6.80 -9.65 9.67
CA ILE A 40 -7.61 -9.26 10.82
C ILE A 40 -9.10 -9.52 10.55
N ALA A 41 -9.60 -9.13 9.37
CA ALA A 41 -11.00 -9.34 9.02
C ALA A 41 -11.35 -10.81 8.83
N ARG A 42 -10.54 -11.55 8.05
CA ARG A 42 -10.74 -12.96 7.73
C ARG A 42 -10.73 -13.86 8.96
N ASN A 43 -9.89 -13.56 9.93
CA ASN A 43 -9.74 -14.36 11.15
C ASN A 43 -10.58 -13.81 12.33
N GLY A 44 -11.42 -12.78 12.10
CA GLY A 44 -12.28 -12.21 13.13
C GLY A 44 -11.54 -11.60 14.32
N LEU A 45 -10.27 -11.16 14.15
CA LEU A 45 -9.43 -10.72 15.26
C LEU A 45 -10.00 -9.47 15.97
N ARG A 46 -10.78 -8.64 15.28
CA ARG A 46 -11.46 -7.48 15.91
C ARG A 46 -12.37 -7.88 17.05
N THR A 47 -13.12 -8.98 16.88
CA THR A 47 -14.07 -9.46 17.89
C THR A 47 -13.41 -10.17 19.08
N MET A 48 -12.11 -10.47 18.95
CA MET A 48 -11.32 -11.12 20.00
C MET A 48 -10.60 -10.11 20.91
N MET A 49 -10.62 -8.82 20.53
CA MET A 49 -9.96 -7.77 21.31
C MET A 49 -10.76 -7.45 22.58
N PRO A 50 -10.08 -7.00 23.66
CA PRO A 50 -10.74 -6.49 24.86
C PRO A 50 -11.66 -5.32 24.53
N GLU A 51 -12.68 -5.14 25.36
CA GLU A 51 -13.52 -3.94 25.31
C GLU A 51 -12.64 -2.68 25.44
N GLY A 52 -12.94 -1.64 24.65
CA GLY A 52 -12.12 -0.43 24.56
C GLY A 52 -10.93 -0.53 23.59
N THR A 53 -10.57 -1.72 23.09
CA THR A 53 -9.53 -1.86 22.08
C THR A 53 -10.08 -1.81 20.66
N ARG A 54 -9.61 -0.85 19.88
CA ARG A 54 -9.97 -0.65 18.47
C ARG A 54 -8.81 -0.99 17.53
N LEU A 55 -9.07 -1.82 16.52
CA LEU A 55 -8.15 -2.04 15.40
C LEU A 55 -8.59 -1.19 14.21
N ALA A 56 -7.87 -0.12 13.92
CA ALA A 56 -8.12 0.79 12.82
C ALA A 56 -7.30 0.40 11.59
N SER A 57 -7.84 0.62 10.39
CA SER A 57 -7.09 0.47 9.15
C SER A 57 -6.42 1.78 8.75
N GLY A 58 -5.15 1.72 8.41
CA GLY A 58 -4.35 2.82 7.89
C GLY A 58 -4.17 2.76 6.37
N PRO A 59 -3.32 3.62 5.78
CA PRO A 59 -3.11 3.73 4.34
C PRO A 59 -2.17 2.65 3.76
N GLY A 60 -2.30 1.41 4.22
CA GLY A 60 -1.43 0.29 3.89
C GLY A 60 -1.68 -0.40 2.54
N CYS A 61 -2.66 0.05 1.75
CA CYS A 61 -2.95 -0.52 0.43
C CYS A 61 -2.50 0.46 -0.68
N PRO A 62 -1.50 0.12 -1.51
CA PRO A 62 -0.94 1.05 -2.50
C PRO A 62 -1.97 1.48 -3.56
N VAL A 63 -2.84 0.59 -3.99
CA VAL A 63 -3.94 0.90 -4.92
C VAL A 63 -4.90 1.92 -4.29
N CYS A 64 -5.19 1.75 -3.00
CA CYS A 64 -6.15 2.60 -2.28
C CYS A 64 -5.65 4.03 -2.10
N VAL A 65 -4.34 4.21 -1.92
CA VAL A 65 -3.71 5.53 -1.69
C VAL A 65 -3.24 6.22 -2.96
N THR A 66 -3.30 5.54 -4.10
CA THR A 66 -2.99 6.15 -5.40
C THR A 66 -3.98 7.28 -5.67
N SER A 67 -3.48 8.48 -5.97
CA SER A 67 -4.32 9.66 -6.16
C SER A 67 -5.19 9.56 -7.41
N ASN A 68 -6.34 10.26 -7.44
CA ASN A 68 -7.15 10.34 -8.66
C ASN A 68 -6.35 10.94 -9.81
N LYS A 69 -5.49 11.91 -9.53
CA LYS A 69 -4.62 12.51 -10.55
C LYS A 69 -3.70 11.46 -11.20
N ASP A 70 -3.11 10.56 -10.40
CA ASP A 70 -2.28 9.48 -10.94
C ASP A 70 -3.11 8.54 -11.82
N ILE A 71 -4.34 8.18 -11.40
CA ILE A 71 -5.25 7.34 -12.18
C ILE A 71 -5.67 8.03 -13.49
N ASP A 72 -6.05 9.31 -13.44
CA ASP A 72 -6.42 10.10 -14.62
C ASP A 72 -5.23 10.23 -15.57
N THR A 73 -4.00 10.35 -15.06
CA THR A 73 -2.79 10.37 -15.87
C THR A 73 -2.58 9.03 -16.59
N VAL A 74 -2.79 7.91 -15.91
CA VAL A 74 -2.69 6.57 -16.54
C VAL A 74 -3.76 6.37 -17.61
N ILE A 75 -4.98 6.87 -17.38
CA ILE A 75 -6.05 6.87 -18.37
C ILE A 75 -5.65 7.73 -19.58
N ALA A 76 -5.11 8.93 -19.36
CA ALA A 76 -4.64 9.80 -20.43
C ALA A 76 -3.50 9.15 -21.25
N LEU A 77 -2.55 8.49 -20.58
CA LEU A 77 -1.49 7.71 -21.23
C LEU A 77 -2.05 6.59 -22.13
N SER A 78 -3.14 5.92 -21.70
CA SER A 78 -3.76 4.86 -22.51
C SER A 78 -4.37 5.38 -23.81
N ARG A 79 -4.69 6.68 -23.88
CA ARG A 79 -5.27 7.35 -25.05
C ARG A 79 -4.21 7.82 -26.07
N VAL A 80 -2.93 7.81 -25.69
CA VAL A 80 -1.82 8.16 -26.59
C VAL A 80 -1.69 7.13 -27.70
N PRO A 81 -1.66 7.53 -28.98
CA PRO A 81 -1.54 6.58 -30.09
C PRO A 81 -0.28 5.70 -29.98
N GLY A 82 -0.43 4.40 -30.18
CA GLY A 82 0.69 3.44 -30.14
C GLY A 82 1.14 3.02 -28.73
N VAL A 83 0.53 3.57 -27.68
CA VAL A 83 0.80 3.19 -26.29
C VAL A 83 -0.03 1.96 -25.91
N THR A 84 0.62 1.01 -25.25
CA THR A 84 0.01 -0.12 -24.53
C THR A 84 0.30 0.05 -23.05
N ILE A 85 -0.74 0.15 -22.24
CA ILE A 85 -0.61 0.18 -20.77
C ILE A 85 -0.41 -1.25 -20.25
N ALA A 86 0.69 -1.50 -19.55
CA ALA A 86 0.93 -2.75 -18.83
C ALA A 86 0.73 -2.51 -17.33
N THR A 87 -0.20 -3.21 -16.69
CA THR A 87 -0.57 -2.96 -15.29
C THR A 87 -1.06 -4.21 -14.58
N PHE A 88 -1.17 -4.14 -13.25
CA PHE A 88 -1.78 -5.20 -12.45
C PHE A 88 -3.31 -5.21 -12.60
N GLY A 89 -3.91 -6.39 -12.47
CA GLY A 89 -5.31 -6.59 -12.82
C GLY A 89 -6.32 -5.74 -12.04
N ASP A 90 -6.09 -5.46 -10.77
CA ASP A 90 -6.95 -4.61 -9.96
C ASP A 90 -6.92 -3.14 -10.42
N MET A 91 -5.76 -2.65 -10.85
CA MET A 91 -5.61 -1.29 -11.39
C MET A 91 -6.51 -1.01 -12.59
N THR A 92 -6.86 -2.02 -13.39
CA THR A 92 -7.75 -1.82 -14.55
C THR A 92 -9.14 -1.36 -14.16
N ARG A 93 -9.60 -1.71 -12.96
CA ARG A 93 -10.95 -1.40 -12.44
C ARG A 93 -11.01 -0.17 -11.55
N VAL A 94 -9.86 0.42 -11.20
CA VAL A 94 -9.84 1.63 -10.35
C VAL A 94 -10.49 2.78 -11.12
N PRO A 95 -11.56 3.39 -10.57
CA PRO A 95 -12.19 4.52 -11.24
C PRO A 95 -11.33 5.78 -11.09
N GLY A 96 -11.08 6.44 -12.21
CA GLY A 96 -10.62 7.82 -12.28
C GLY A 96 -11.80 8.80 -12.26
N SER A 97 -11.57 10.04 -12.65
CA SER A 97 -12.58 11.10 -12.64
C SER A 97 -13.71 10.86 -13.64
N THR A 98 -13.42 10.35 -14.82
CA THR A 98 -14.37 10.16 -15.92
C THR A 98 -14.42 8.74 -16.47
N SER A 99 -13.34 7.97 -16.33
CA SER A 99 -13.18 6.64 -16.93
C SER A 99 -12.41 5.68 -16.01
N SER A 100 -12.06 4.51 -16.54
CA SER A 100 -11.13 3.55 -15.96
C SER A 100 -10.39 2.81 -17.08
N LEU A 101 -9.26 2.19 -16.82
CA LEU A 101 -8.54 1.42 -17.83
C LEU A 101 -9.41 0.30 -18.45
N LEU A 102 -10.33 -0.28 -17.67
CA LEU A 102 -11.25 -1.29 -18.17
C LEU A 102 -12.24 -0.68 -19.19
N LYS A 103 -12.73 0.55 -18.97
CA LYS A 103 -13.58 1.26 -19.94
C LYS A 103 -12.78 1.66 -21.17
N GLU A 104 -11.57 2.19 -21.00
CA GLU A 104 -10.68 2.54 -22.12
C GLU A 104 -10.38 1.30 -22.98
N GLN A 105 -10.17 0.13 -22.35
CA GLN A 105 -9.99 -1.13 -23.08
C GLN A 105 -11.25 -1.52 -23.90
N ALA A 106 -12.44 -1.32 -23.33
CA ALA A 106 -13.69 -1.56 -24.03
C ALA A 106 -13.90 -0.60 -25.23
N GLU A 107 -13.28 0.57 -25.19
CA GLU A 107 -13.25 1.57 -26.26
C GLU A 107 -12.10 1.33 -27.28
N GLY A 108 -11.39 0.19 -27.16
CA GLY A 108 -10.35 -0.22 -28.11
C GLY A 108 -8.94 0.26 -27.77
N ARG A 109 -8.69 0.81 -26.55
CA ARG A 109 -7.34 1.14 -26.09
C ARG A 109 -6.59 -0.12 -25.69
N SER A 110 -5.27 -0.12 -25.87
CA SER A 110 -4.43 -1.27 -25.57
C SER A 110 -4.05 -1.30 -24.08
N VAL A 111 -4.58 -2.30 -23.35
CA VAL A 111 -4.26 -2.54 -21.93
C VAL A 111 -3.92 -4.01 -21.74
N SER A 112 -2.74 -4.29 -21.19
CA SER A 112 -2.24 -5.62 -20.90
C SER A 112 -2.12 -5.84 -19.39
N ILE A 113 -2.74 -6.90 -18.87
CA ILE A 113 -2.57 -7.32 -17.49
C ILE A 113 -1.27 -8.11 -17.37
N VAL A 114 -0.41 -7.68 -16.46
CA VAL A 114 0.87 -8.31 -16.15
C VAL A 114 0.98 -8.61 -14.66
N TYR A 115 1.83 -9.57 -14.30
CA TYR A 115 2.06 -9.96 -12.90
C TYR A 115 3.40 -9.47 -12.36
N SER A 116 4.22 -8.87 -13.23
CA SER A 116 5.56 -8.39 -12.91
C SER A 116 5.97 -7.27 -13.88
N PRO A 117 6.78 -6.29 -13.46
CA PRO A 117 7.39 -5.34 -14.39
C PRO A 117 8.30 -6.02 -15.42
N LEU A 118 8.79 -7.22 -15.13
CA LEU A 118 9.57 -8.02 -16.10
C LEU A 118 8.69 -8.59 -17.23
N ASP A 119 7.40 -8.85 -16.97
CA ASP A 119 6.47 -9.25 -18.03
C ASP A 119 6.21 -8.09 -18.99
N ALA A 120 6.10 -6.86 -18.46
CA ALA A 120 5.97 -5.66 -19.28
C ALA A 120 7.25 -5.41 -20.12
N LEU A 121 8.42 -5.68 -19.54
CA LEU A 121 9.69 -5.62 -20.28
C LEU A 121 9.73 -6.65 -21.42
N LYS A 122 9.29 -7.88 -21.16
CA LYS A 122 9.18 -8.93 -22.18
C LYS A 122 8.20 -8.52 -23.28
N LEU A 123 7.05 -7.95 -22.89
CA LEU A 123 6.07 -7.44 -23.85
C LEU A 123 6.69 -6.39 -24.78
N ALA A 124 7.55 -5.50 -24.27
CA ALA A 124 8.25 -4.50 -25.06
C ALA A 124 9.25 -5.14 -26.04
N GLN A 125 9.95 -6.20 -25.65
CA GLN A 125 10.87 -6.94 -26.53
C GLN A 125 10.15 -7.66 -27.67
N GLU A 126 8.96 -8.22 -27.38
CA GLU A 126 8.17 -8.98 -28.34
C GLU A 126 7.37 -8.08 -29.30
N ASN A 127 7.18 -6.81 -28.95
CA ASN A 127 6.38 -5.85 -29.74
C ASN A 127 7.17 -4.53 -29.95
N PRO A 128 8.23 -4.55 -30.77
CA PRO A 128 9.12 -3.40 -30.96
C PRO A 128 8.43 -2.14 -31.51
N ASP A 129 7.33 -2.30 -32.22
CA ASP A 129 6.56 -1.20 -32.81
C ASP A 129 5.54 -0.55 -31.85
N GLN A 130 5.36 -1.14 -30.66
CA GLN A 130 4.45 -0.62 -29.61
C GLN A 130 5.23 0.06 -28.49
N GLN A 131 4.66 1.10 -27.93
CA GLN A 131 5.19 1.79 -26.74
C GLN A 131 4.58 1.15 -25.50
N ILE A 132 5.36 0.43 -24.71
CA ILE A 132 4.88 -0.23 -23.49
C ILE A 132 5.11 0.68 -22.30
N VAL A 133 4.03 1.09 -21.65
CA VAL A 133 4.05 1.89 -20.42
C VAL A 133 3.65 1.00 -19.25
N PHE A 134 4.59 0.68 -18.37
CA PHE A 134 4.29 -0.03 -17.13
C PHE A 134 3.79 0.95 -16.06
N VAL A 135 2.67 0.63 -15.43
CA VAL A 135 2.12 1.42 -14.33
C VAL A 135 2.71 0.95 -13.01
N GLY A 136 3.67 1.70 -12.50
CA GLY A 136 4.40 1.42 -11.26
C GLY A 136 3.63 1.90 -10.05
N VAL A 137 2.71 1.07 -9.53
CA VAL A 137 1.99 1.28 -8.27
C VAL A 137 2.51 0.31 -7.21
N GLY A 138 2.80 0.82 -6.02
CA GLY A 138 3.31 0.01 -4.93
C GLY A 138 4.00 0.82 -3.85
N PHE A 139 4.49 0.12 -2.86
CA PHE A 139 5.41 0.63 -1.83
C PHE A 139 6.82 0.07 -2.07
N GLU A 140 7.67 0.13 -1.06
CA GLU A 140 9.04 -0.37 -1.14
C GLU A 140 9.15 -1.85 -1.49
N THR A 141 8.09 -2.63 -1.31
CA THR A 141 8.03 -4.05 -1.70
C THR A 141 8.15 -4.27 -3.21
N THR A 142 7.58 -3.40 -4.03
CA THR A 142 7.52 -3.54 -5.49
C THR A 142 8.52 -2.68 -6.22
N THR A 143 8.92 -1.55 -5.63
CA THR A 143 9.84 -0.56 -6.20
C THR A 143 11.19 -1.15 -6.65
N PRO A 144 11.84 -2.09 -5.90
CA PRO A 144 13.11 -2.68 -6.33
C PRO A 144 13.03 -3.42 -7.66
N LEU A 145 11.94 -4.16 -7.87
CA LEU A 145 11.76 -4.93 -9.10
C LEU A 145 11.51 -4.01 -10.32
N VAL A 146 10.84 -2.88 -10.10
CA VAL A 146 10.66 -1.85 -11.13
C VAL A 146 12.00 -1.18 -11.45
N ALA A 147 12.83 -0.87 -10.44
CA ALA A 147 14.18 -0.37 -10.64
C ALA A 147 15.02 -1.35 -11.48
N MET A 148 14.95 -2.64 -11.17
CA MET A 148 15.65 -3.67 -11.94
C MET A 148 15.14 -3.78 -13.38
N ALA A 149 13.83 -3.63 -13.62
CA ALA A 149 13.26 -3.63 -14.97
C ALA A 149 13.78 -2.45 -15.80
N ILE A 150 13.85 -1.25 -15.22
CA ILE A 150 14.42 -0.05 -15.86
C ILE A 150 15.90 -0.26 -16.19
N LYS A 151 16.70 -0.75 -15.23
CA LYS A 151 18.13 -1.06 -15.45
C LYS A 151 18.31 -2.08 -16.58
N ARG A 152 17.49 -3.11 -16.58
CA ARG A 152 17.53 -4.16 -17.63
C ARG A 152 17.10 -3.60 -18.99
N ALA A 153 16.06 -2.75 -19.05
CA ALA A 153 15.67 -2.06 -20.27
C ALA A 153 16.81 -1.23 -20.86
N LYS A 154 17.50 -0.47 -20.01
CA LYS A 154 18.70 0.31 -20.39
C LYS A 154 19.81 -0.58 -20.92
N ALA A 155 20.14 -1.66 -20.23
CA ALA A 155 21.19 -2.61 -20.65
C ALA A 155 20.86 -3.31 -21.99
N LEU A 156 19.58 -3.54 -22.27
CA LEU A 156 19.09 -4.12 -23.53
C LEU A 156 18.91 -3.09 -24.64
N GLY A 157 19.08 -1.80 -24.37
CA GLY A 157 18.90 -0.70 -25.33
C GLY A 157 17.44 -0.53 -25.79
N LEU A 158 16.46 -0.99 -24.99
CA LEU A 158 15.04 -0.89 -25.35
C LEU A 158 14.60 0.58 -25.37
N LYS A 159 13.98 0.99 -26.48
CA LYS A 159 13.48 2.37 -26.66
C LYS A 159 11.97 2.48 -26.54
N ASN A 160 11.28 1.36 -26.41
CA ASN A 160 9.82 1.27 -26.39
C ASN A 160 9.25 0.81 -25.03
N PHE A 161 10.08 0.81 -23.98
CA PHE A 161 9.66 0.57 -22.58
C PHE A 161 9.77 1.85 -21.76
N SER A 162 8.77 2.13 -20.96
CA SER A 162 8.78 3.23 -19.98
C SER A 162 7.90 2.90 -18.78
N VAL A 163 8.04 3.68 -17.71
CA VAL A 163 7.31 3.48 -16.45
C VAL A 163 6.62 4.78 -16.05
N PHE A 164 5.33 4.72 -15.77
CA PHE A 164 4.64 5.77 -15.02
C PHE A 164 4.80 5.45 -13.53
N VAL A 165 5.50 6.31 -12.80
CA VAL A 165 5.84 6.07 -11.39
C VAL A 165 4.79 6.68 -10.48
N ALA A 166 3.99 5.83 -9.83
CA ALA A 166 3.06 6.21 -8.77
C ALA A 166 3.41 5.53 -7.43
N HIS A 167 4.62 4.97 -7.33
CA HIS A 167 5.13 4.36 -6.09
C HIS A 167 5.22 5.38 -4.97
N LYS A 168 4.97 4.88 -3.76
CA LYS A 168 5.00 5.68 -2.54
C LYS A 168 5.91 5.00 -1.51
N ASN A 169 6.37 5.75 -0.50
CA ASN A 169 7.13 5.19 0.61
C ASN A 169 6.35 5.30 1.92
N MET A 170 6.45 4.28 2.73
CA MET A 170 5.68 4.16 3.96
C MET A 170 6.11 5.12 5.07
N PRO A 171 7.40 5.37 5.33
CA PRO A 171 7.82 6.23 6.44
C PRO A 171 7.23 7.65 6.40
N GLY A 172 7.15 8.28 5.22
CA GLY A 172 6.56 9.61 5.06
C GLY A 172 5.07 9.66 5.40
N ALA A 173 4.32 8.62 4.99
CA ALA A 173 2.90 8.50 5.33
C ALA A 173 2.69 8.32 6.83
N LEU A 174 3.49 7.46 7.47
CA LEU A 174 3.44 7.25 8.92
C LEU A 174 3.71 8.53 9.71
N GLU A 175 4.71 9.32 9.29
CA GLU A 175 4.98 10.59 9.95
C GLU A 175 3.79 11.55 9.87
N THR A 176 3.14 11.62 8.72
CA THR A 176 1.94 12.43 8.52
C THR A 176 0.79 11.97 9.43
N ILE A 177 0.58 10.67 9.56
CA ILE A 177 -0.47 10.09 10.40
C ILE A 177 -0.22 10.40 11.87
N VAL A 178 0.95 10.09 12.39
CA VAL A 178 1.23 10.24 13.83
C VAL A 178 1.37 11.70 14.26
N SER A 179 1.58 12.61 13.31
CA SER A 179 1.63 14.07 13.58
C SER A 179 0.26 14.76 13.50
N ASP A 180 -0.79 14.07 13.01
CA ASP A 180 -2.14 14.64 12.91
C ASP A 180 -2.84 14.56 14.28
N PRO A 181 -3.11 15.69 14.95
CA PRO A 181 -3.73 15.69 16.26
C PRO A 181 -5.21 15.22 16.25
N GLN A 182 -5.83 15.08 15.09
CA GLN A 182 -7.19 14.56 14.96
C GLN A 182 -7.22 13.03 15.00
N LEU A 183 -6.06 12.38 14.78
CA LEU A 183 -5.95 10.93 14.78
C LEU A 183 -5.55 10.44 16.18
N GLN A 184 -6.51 9.87 16.88
CA GLN A 184 -6.27 9.25 18.19
C GLN A 184 -5.79 7.81 17.99
N ILE A 185 -4.48 7.65 17.84
CA ILE A 185 -3.80 6.37 17.64
C ILE A 185 -2.79 6.21 18.76
N ASP A 186 -2.82 5.07 19.44
CA ASP A 186 -1.93 4.76 20.57
C ASP A 186 -0.74 3.90 20.17
N ALA A 187 -0.85 3.12 19.07
CA ALA A 187 0.24 2.29 18.57
C ALA A 187 0.02 1.85 17.12
N LEU A 188 1.11 1.37 16.49
CA LEU A 188 1.12 0.95 15.08
C LEU A 188 1.46 -0.55 14.92
N ILE A 189 0.65 -1.23 14.12
CA ILE A 189 0.97 -2.55 13.56
C ILE A 189 1.70 -2.30 12.24
N LEU A 190 3.03 -2.36 12.27
CA LEU A 190 3.88 -1.97 11.16
C LEU A 190 3.93 -3.04 10.06
N PRO A 191 4.08 -2.63 8.78
CA PRO A 191 3.92 -3.50 7.63
C PRO A 191 5.09 -4.46 7.43
N GLY A 192 4.88 -5.76 7.67
CA GLY A 192 5.89 -6.79 7.50
C GLY A 192 6.50 -6.83 6.10
N HIS A 193 5.68 -6.72 5.03
CA HIS A 193 6.18 -6.74 3.64
C HIS A 193 7.14 -5.59 3.35
N VAL A 194 6.78 -4.35 3.67
CA VAL A 194 7.65 -3.18 3.48
C VAL A 194 8.93 -3.34 4.29
N SER A 195 8.81 -3.82 5.53
CA SER A 195 9.94 -3.99 6.44
C SER A 195 10.92 -5.08 6.01
N THR A 196 10.51 -6.06 5.16
CA THR A 196 11.48 -6.99 4.54
C THR A 196 12.49 -6.26 3.64
N ILE A 197 12.12 -5.10 3.12
CA ILE A 197 12.96 -4.27 2.24
C ILE A 197 13.72 -3.23 3.06
N ILE A 198 13.02 -2.39 3.84
CA ILE A 198 13.65 -1.24 4.49
C ILE A 198 14.12 -1.51 5.92
N GLY A 199 13.77 -2.65 6.52
CA GLY A 199 14.11 -2.98 7.89
C GLY A 199 13.32 -2.18 8.92
N MET A 200 13.89 -2.08 10.12
CA MET A 200 13.29 -1.43 11.28
C MET A 200 13.70 0.05 11.41
N LYS A 201 14.92 0.39 11.04
CA LYS A 201 15.52 1.73 11.27
C LYS A 201 14.69 2.90 10.76
N PRO A 202 14.04 2.84 9.56
CA PRO A 202 13.21 3.93 9.06
C PRO A 202 11.98 4.25 9.90
N TYR A 203 11.61 3.39 10.85
CA TYR A 203 10.47 3.59 11.76
C TYR A 203 10.88 4.11 13.14
N GLU A 204 12.16 4.15 13.49
CA GLU A 204 12.62 4.54 14.83
C GLU A 204 12.17 5.96 15.26
N PHE A 205 11.91 6.84 14.30
CA PHE A 205 11.41 8.19 14.59
C PHE A 205 10.03 8.16 15.27
N LEU A 206 9.20 7.15 15.00
CA LEU A 206 7.88 6.98 15.62
C LEU A 206 8.01 6.91 17.15
N ALA A 207 8.90 6.07 17.64
CA ALA A 207 9.16 5.95 19.08
C ALA A 207 9.94 7.18 19.62
N LYS A 208 11.03 7.57 18.93
CA LYS A 208 11.95 8.60 19.43
C LYS A 208 11.36 10.02 19.42
N LYS A 209 10.58 10.37 18.40
CA LYS A 209 10.04 11.73 18.22
C LYS A 209 8.60 11.86 18.72
N TYR A 210 7.81 10.80 18.53
CA TYR A 210 6.37 10.84 18.79
C TYR A 210 5.95 10.01 20.00
N GLY A 211 6.86 9.24 20.61
CA GLY A 211 6.49 8.32 21.69
C GLY A 211 5.50 7.23 21.26
N MET A 212 5.46 6.93 19.97
CA MET A 212 4.52 5.99 19.36
C MET A 212 5.13 4.58 19.30
N PRO A 213 4.61 3.61 20.06
CA PRO A 213 5.07 2.24 19.97
C PRO A 213 4.65 1.60 18.65
N GLY A 214 5.50 0.73 18.10
CA GLY A 214 5.22 0.04 16.86
C GLY A 214 5.83 -1.36 16.83
N VAL A 215 5.10 -2.31 16.25
CA VAL A 215 5.59 -3.68 16.08
C VAL A 215 5.43 -4.14 14.64
N ILE A 216 6.54 -4.56 14.03
CA ILE A 216 6.56 -5.14 12.69
C ILE A 216 6.03 -6.58 12.78
N THR A 217 4.87 -6.85 12.15
CA THR A 217 4.21 -8.15 12.23
C THR A 217 4.21 -8.91 10.89
N GLY A 218 4.08 -10.24 10.99
CA GLY A 218 3.71 -11.09 9.85
C GLY A 218 2.21 -11.11 9.62
N PHE A 219 1.72 -12.08 8.86
CA PHE A 219 0.38 -12.02 8.26
C PHE A 219 -0.54 -13.18 8.66
N GLU A 220 -0.03 -14.22 9.29
CA GLU A 220 -0.88 -15.26 9.87
C GLU A 220 -1.58 -14.73 11.14
N ALA A 221 -2.70 -15.34 11.52
CA ALA A 221 -3.46 -14.88 12.69
C ALA A 221 -2.60 -14.79 13.96
N VAL A 222 -1.75 -15.78 14.18
CA VAL A 222 -0.83 -15.82 15.33
C VAL A 222 0.23 -14.71 15.26
N ASP A 223 0.75 -14.40 14.06
CA ASP A 223 1.69 -13.27 13.88
C ASP A 223 1.07 -11.94 14.32
N VAL A 224 -0.17 -11.68 13.83
CA VAL A 224 -0.89 -10.43 14.16
C VAL A 224 -1.18 -10.37 15.66
N LEU A 225 -1.67 -11.47 16.26
CA LEU A 225 -1.91 -11.53 17.70
C LEU A 225 -0.63 -11.36 18.51
N GLN A 226 0.51 -11.91 18.06
CA GLN A 226 1.80 -11.71 18.71
C GLN A 226 2.22 -10.24 18.67
N GLY A 227 2.09 -9.57 17.51
CA GLY A 227 2.38 -8.15 17.40
C GLY A 227 1.49 -7.29 18.29
N ILE A 228 0.18 -7.59 18.34
CA ILE A 228 -0.77 -6.90 19.23
C ILE A 228 -0.38 -7.13 20.71
N ALA A 229 -0.04 -8.36 21.10
CA ALA A 229 0.36 -8.65 22.47
C ALA A 229 1.64 -7.88 22.87
N MET A 230 2.61 -7.75 21.98
CA MET A 230 3.83 -6.96 22.19
C MET A 230 3.49 -5.46 22.32
N ILE A 231 2.59 -4.93 21.48
CA ILE A 231 2.10 -3.56 21.59
C ILE A 231 1.41 -3.31 22.94
N MET A 232 0.46 -4.20 23.33
CA MET A 232 -0.26 -4.06 24.60
C MET A 232 0.69 -4.09 25.80
N ARG A 233 1.74 -4.90 25.72
CA ARG A 233 2.79 -4.92 26.74
C ARG A 233 3.55 -3.60 26.80
N GLN A 234 3.92 -3.01 25.65
CA GLN A 234 4.57 -1.69 25.61
C GLN A 234 3.69 -0.61 26.25
N LEU A 235 2.40 -0.60 25.89
CA LEU A 235 1.44 0.37 26.47
C LEU A 235 1.30 0.19 27.98
N HIS A 236 1.22 -1.05 28.47
CA HIS A 236 1.15 -1.37 29.89
C HIS A 236 2.41 -0.95 30.66
N GLU A 237 3.59 -1.11 30.06
CA GLU A 237 4.88 -0.74 30.63
C GLU A 237 5.20 0.77 30.48
N GLY A 238 4.37 1.54 29.78
CA GLY A 238 4.58 2.97 29.51
C GLY A 238 5.83 3.26 28.67
N ARG A 239 6.23 2.36 27.79
CA ARG A 239 7.38 2.51 26.89
C ARG A 239 6.93 2.60 25.43
N ALA A 240 7.78 3.18 24.60
CA ALA A 240 7.58 3.24 23.16
C ALA A 240 8.87 2.83 22.44
N GLU A 241 8.81 1.72 21.75
CA GLU A 241 9.91 1.15 20.97
C GLU A 241 9.38 0.60 19.65
N ILE A 242 10.28 0.41 18.67
CA ILE A 242 9.99 -0.35 17.47
C ILE A 242 10.54 -1.75 17.65
N GLU A 243 9.66 -2.74 17.61
CA GLU A 243 10.00 -4.14 17.79
C GLU A 243 9.67 -4.98 16.54
N ILE A 244 10.35 -6.12 16.38
CA ILE A 244 10.11 -7.05 15.26
C ILE A 244 9.51 -8.35 15.83
N ALA A 245 8.22 -8.59 15.59
CA ALA A 245 7.59 -9.89 15.79
C ALA A 245 7.83 -10.84 14.61
N TYR A 246 7.91 -10.28 13.39
CA TYR A 246 8.09 -11.04 12.15
C TYR A 246 9.56 -11.38 11.86
N THR A 247 10.23 -12.05 12.82
CA THR A 247 11.68 -12.33 12.77
C THR A 247 12.09 -13.27 11.64
N ARG A 248 11.17 -14.11 11.13
CA ARG A 248 11.46 -15.01 10.00
C ARG A 248 11.52 -14.32 8.65
N GLY A 249 10.96 -13.11 8.53
CA GLY A 249 10.88 -12.36 7.28
C GLY A 249 11.62 -11.02 7.30
N VAL A 250 11.90 -10.46 8.48
CA VAL A 250 12.46 -9.12 8.63
C VAL A 250 13.76 -9.14 9.39
N ALA A 251 14.82 -8.68 8.75
CA ALA A 251 16.07 -8.32 9.41
C ALA A 251 16.02 -6.84 9.84
N PRO A 252 16.66 -6.44 10.96
CA PRO A 252 16.65 -5.04 11.40
C PRO A 252 17.16 -4.04 10.35
N GLU A 253 18.13 -4.46 9.54
CA GLU A 253 18.74 -3.65 8.46
C GLU A 253 17.94 -3.70 7.14
N GLY A 254 16.95 -4.60 7.04
CA GLY A 254 16.21 -4.85 5.80
C GLY A 254 17.06 -5.57 4.74
N ASN A 255 16.78 -5.27 3.48
CA ASN A 255 17.48 -5.83 2.32
C ASN A 255 18.32 -4.75 1.63
N PRO A 256 19.63 -4.68 1.90
CA PRO A 256 20.49 -3.62 1.36
C PRO A 256 20.60 -3.64 -0.17
N VAL A 257 20.48 -4.82 -0.79
CA VAL A 257 20.51 -4.95 -2.27
C VAL A 257 19.25 -4.32 -2.88
N ALA A 258 18.09 -4.57 -2.29
CA ALA A 258 16.84 -3.98 -2.75
C ALA A 258 16.83 -2.45 -2.56
N VAL A 259 17.29 -1.96 -1.39
CA VAL A 259 17.41 -0.53 -1.11
C VAL A 259 18.40 0.15 -2.05
N ALA A 260 19.54 -0.49 -2.33
CA ALA A 260 20.50 0.04 -3.30
C ALA A 260 19.91 0.15 -4.71
N ALA A 261 19.11 -0.85 -5.16
CA ALA A 261 18.45 -0.81 -6.45
C ALA A 261 17.42 0.33 -6.55
N ILE A 262 16.65 0.59 -5.48
CA ILE A 262 15.75 1.74 -5.41
C ILE A 262 16.55 3.04 -5.55
N ASN A 263 17.56 3.23 -4.73
CA ASN A 263 18.33 4.47 -4.66
C ASN A 263 19.15 4.76 -5.93
N GLU A 264 19.50 3.74 -6.71
CA GLU A 264 20.18 3.89 -7.99
C GLU A 264 19.27 4.47 -9.07
N VAL A 265 18.01 4.04 -9.12
CA VAL A 265 17.06 4.42 -10.19
C VAL A 265 16.14 5.55 -9.78
N PHE A 266 15.79 5.62 -8.50
CA PHE A 266 14.81 6.57 -7.99
C PHE A 266 15.42 7.54 -6.97
N HIS A 267 14.75 8.67 -6.81
CA HIS A 267 14.93 9.57 -5.67
C HIS A 267 13.55 9.91 -5.09
N THR A 268 13.50 10.30 -3.83
CA THR A 268 12.26 10.68 -3.15
C THR A 268 11.78 12.06 -3.58
N VAL A 269 10.48 12.19 -3.71
CA VAL A 269 9.77 13.43 -4.05
C VAL A 269 8.49 13.56 -3.22
N ASP A 270 7.92 14.74 -3.19
CA ASP A 270 6.59 14.94 -2.62
C ASP A 270 5.56 14.18 -3.46
N ALA A 271 4.61 13.52 -2.81
CA ALA A 271 3.58 12.78 -3.53
C ALA A 271 2.20 13.02 -2.95
N THR A 272 1.20 13.03 -3.84
CA THR A 272 -0.20 13.10 -3.43
C THR A 272 -0.69 11.70 -3.04
N TRP A 273 -1.19 11.57 -1.82
CA TRP A 273 -1.85 10.37 -1.33
C TRP A 273 -3.35 10.61 -1.28
N ARG A 274 -4.12 9.68 -1.80
CA ARG A 274 -5.58 9.77 -1.73
C ARG A 274 -6.03 9.84 -0.26
N GLY A 275 -6.81 10.86 0.07
CA GLY A 275 -7.35 11.07 1.42
C GLY A 275 -6.39 11.70 2.43
N LEU A 276 -5.10 11.81 2.11
CA LEU A 276 -4.07 12.40 2.97
C LEU A 276 -3.47 13.69 2.38
N GLY A 277 -3.72 13.97 1.08
CA GLY A 277 -3.15 15.13 0.41
C GLY A 277 -1.70 14.93 -0.01
N VAL A 278 -0.97 16.03 -0.14
CA VAL A 278 0.46 16.02 -0.49
C VAL A 278 1.29 15.74 0.75
N ILE A 279 2.09 14.68 0.69
CA ILE A 279 3.01 14.28 1.77
C ILE A 279 4.45 14.50 1.29
N PRO A 280 5.24 15.32 2.00
CA PRO A 280 6.63 15.60 1.63
C PRO A 280 7.49 14.33 1.61
N GLY A 281 8.34 14.17 0.57
CA GLY A 281 9.30 13.08 0.45
C GLY A 281 8.71 11.68 0.44
N SER A 282 7.42 11.52 0.16
CA SER A 282 6.69 10.25 0.29
C SER A 282 6.44 9.49 -1.01
N GLY A 283 6.96 9.97 -2.11
CA GLY A 283 6.90 9.32 -3.42
C GLY A 283 8.27 9.12 -4.02
N TYR A 284 8.29 8.53 -5.20
CA TYR A 284 9.49 8.29 -5.98
C TYR A 284 9.38 8.93 -7.35
N ALA A 285 10.50 9.47 -7.86
CA ALA A 285 10.68 9.87 -9.25
C ALA A 285 11.94 9.21 -9.83
N ILE A 286 11.94 9.02 -11.14
CA ILE A 286 13.07 8.44 -11.86
C ILE A 286 14.23 9.46 -11.86
N ARG A 287 15.45 9.01 -11.58
CA ARG A 287 16.64 9.86 -11.62
C ARG A 287 16.98 10.29 -13.06
N PRO A 288 17.64 11.46 -13.24
CA PRO A 288 17.99 11.97 -14.58
C PRO A 288 18.72 10.97 -15.46
N GLU A 289 19.57 10.10 -14.88
CA GLU A 289 20.33 9.07 -15.58
C GLU A 289 19.46 7.99 -16.23
N TYR A 290 18.18 7.94 -15.84
CA TYR A 290 17.16 7.00 -16.33
C TYR A 290 15.92 7.72 -16.91
N ALA A 291 15.98 9.05 -17.12
CA ALA A 291 14.84 9.88 -17.53
C ALA A 291 14.16 9.40 -18.84
N GLU A 292 14.92 8.73 -19.72
CA GLU A 292 14.38 8.13 -20.96
C GLU A 292 13.28 7.08 -20.70
N PHE A 293 13.17 6.55 -19.46
CA PHE A 293 12.17 5.58 -19.04
C PHE A 293 10.98 6.21 -18.30
N ASP A 294 10.93 7.53 -18.12
CA ASP A 294 9.81 8.21 -17.50
C ASP A 294 8.69 8.42 -18.53
N ALA A 295 7.58 7.70 -18.32
CA ALA A 295 6.46 7.74 -19.24
C ALA A 295 5.75 9.09 -19.25
N PHE A 296 5.69 9.81 -18.12
CA PHE A 296 5.05 11.12 -18.05
C PHE A 296 5.83 12.16 -18.87
N GLN A 297 7.16 12.20 -18.68
CA GLN A 297 8.03 13.11 -19.44
C GLN A 297 8.08 12.75 -20.93
N ARG A 298 8.00 11.47 -21.24
CA ARG A 298 8.10 10.98 -22.63
C ARG A 298 6.89 11.29 -23.48
N PHE A 299 5.69 11.19 -22.91
CA PHE A 299 4.43 11.29 -23.67
C PHE A 299 3.66 12.56 -23.40
N GLU A 300 3.96 13.30 -22.32
CA GLU A 300 3.30 14.53 -21.92
C GLU A 300 1.77 14.46 -22.08
N PRO A 301 1.09 13.46 -21.45
CA PRO A 301 -0.33 13.21 -21.69
C PRO A 301 -1.17 14.40 -21.23
N GLU A 302 -2.17 14.75 -22.03
CA GLU A 302 -3.16 15.74 -21.64
C GLU A 302 -4.14 15.14 -20.62
N VAL A 303 -4.01 15.57 -19.35
CA VAL A 303 -4.80 15.03 -18.23
C VAL A 303 -6.01 15.91 -17.99
N GLU A 304 -7.20 15.30 -17.98
CA GLU A 304 -8.46 15.99 -17.65
C GLU A 304 -8.44 16.54 -16.21
N PRO A 305 -9.24 17.58 -15.90
CA PRO A 305 -9.36 18.07 -14.52
C PRO A 305 -9.82 16.98 -13.56
N THR A 306 -8.99 16.71 -12.56
CA THR A 306 -9.25 15.64 -11.58
C THR A 306 -10.42 15.98 -10.67
N GLN A 307 -11.31 15.01 -10.47
CA GLN A 307 -12.45 15.08 -9.55
C GLN A 307 -12.47 13.89 -8.60
N GLU A 308 -12.68 14.15 -7.32
CA GLU A 308 -12.90 13.06 -6.36
C GLU A 308 -14.33 12.50 -6.47
N PRO A 309 -14.52 11.17 -6.30
CA PRO A 309 -15.84 10.55 -6.38
C PRO A 309 -16.78 11.12 -5.32
N LYS A 310 -17.94 11.63 -5.74
CA LYS A 310 -18.94 12.20 -4.83
C LYS A 310 -19.43 11.19 -3.80
N GLY A 311 -19.37 11.57 -2.53
CA GLY A 311 -19.85 10.76 -1.40
C GLY A 311 -18.94 9.62 -0.97
N CYS A 312 -17.84 9.34 -1.67
CA CYS A 312 -16.85 8.37 -1.23
C CYS A 312 -16.09 8.89 0.01
N ARG A 313 -16.02 8.08 1.06
CA ARG A 313 -15.32 8.39 2.32
C ARG A 313 -14.02 7.60 2.46
N CYS A 314 -13.43 7.21 1.32
CA CYS A 314 -12.18 6.44 1.29
C CYS A 314 -11.06 7.11 2.09
N GLY A 315 -10.92 8.44 2.01
CA GLY A 315 -9.94 9.20 2.76
C GLY A 315 -10.10 9.08 4.28
N ASP A 316 -11.34 9.12 4.78
CA ASP A 316 -11.59 8.98 6.23
C ASP A 316 -11.32 7.56 6.71
N VAL A 317 -11.62 6.56 5.87
CA VAL A 317 -11.29 5.15 6.16
C VAL A 317 -9.78 4.94 6.22
N LEU A 318 -9.03 5.50 5.26
CA LEU A 318 -7.56 5.38 5.21
C LEU A 318 -6.85 6.12 6.35
N ARG A 319 -7.50 7.12 6.95
CA ARG A 319 -7.03 7.80 8.15
C ARG A 319 -7.50 7.13 9.45
N GLY A 320 -8.21 6.02 9.36
CA GLY A 320 -8.76 5.33 10.53
C GLY A 320 -9.85 6.10 11.28
N MET A 321 -10.38 7.21 10.71
CA MET A 321 -11.43 8.03 11.32
C MET A 321 -12.82 7.40 11.22
N MET A 322 -12.99 6.47 10.27
CA MET A 322 -14.26 5.83 9.97
C MET A 322 -14.03 4.35 9.62
N ALA A 323 -14.90 3.47 10.09
CA ALA A 323 -14.92 2.10 9.60
C ALA A 323 -15.65 2.02 8.23
N PRO A 324 -15.27 1.09 7.33
CA PRO A 324 -15.90 0.98 6.02
C PRO A 324 -17.43 0.83 6.02
N ASN A 325 -17.99 0.11 6.99
CA ASN A 325 -19.43 -0.10 7.13
C ASN A 325 -20.20 1.15 7.58
N GLU A 326 -19.52 2.18 8.06
CA GLU A 326 -20.12 3.48 8.40
C GLU A 326 -20.23 4.40 7.17
N CYS A 327 -19.54 4.06 6.06
CA CYS A 327 -19.63 4.83 4.82
C CYS A 327 -21.03 4.74 4.21
N PRO A 328 -21.69 5.86 3.88
CA PRO A 328 -23.07 5.86 3.36
C PRO A 328 -23.23 5.11 2.04
N LEU A 329 -22.16 4.94 1.26
CA LEU A 329 -22.18 4.20 -0.02
C LEU A 329 -21.93 2.70 0.15
N PHE A 330 -21.41 2.26 1.30
CA PHE A 330 -21.00 0.88 1.51
C PHE A 330 -22.19 -0.10 1.40
N ARG A 331 -22.02 -1.18 0.62
CA ARG A 331 -23.03 -2.20 0.31
C ARG A 331 -24.34 -1.68 -0.34
N LYS A 332 -24.41 -0.40 -0.68
CA LYS A 332 -25.55 0.20 -1.38
C LYS A 332 -25.19 0.49 -2.84
N VAL A 333 -24.39 1.52 -3.05
CA VAL A 333 -23.92 1.95 -4.37
C VAL A 333 -22.51 1.42 -4.63
N CYS A 334 -21.67 1.36 -3.59
CA CYS A 334 -20.29 0.92 -3.69
C CYS A 334 -20.19 -0.58 -3.31
N THR A 335 -19.97 -1.41 -4.32
CA THR A 335 -19.76 -2.86 -4.22
C THR A 335 -18.50 -3.27 -5.02
N PRO A 336 -17.99 -4.50 -4.86
CA PRO A 336 -16.84 -4.97 -5.67
C PRO A 336 -17.13 -4.98 -7.18
N GLU A 337 -18.39 -5.15 -7.58
CA GLU A 337 -18.85 -5.13 -8.98
C GLU A 337 -18.99 -3.70 -9.51
N ASN A 338 -19.35 -2.75 -8.63
CA ASN A 338 -19.53 -1.34 -8.95
C ASN A 338 -18.77 -0.46 -7.94
N PRO A 339 -17.43 -0.46 -7.96
CA PRO A 339 -16.64 0.29 -7.00
C PRO A 339 -16.70 1.79 -7.28
N VAL A 340 -17.00 2.58 -6.24
CA VAL A 340 -16.93 4.05 -6.30
C VAL A 340 -15.54 4.55 -5.94
N GLY A 341 -14.82 3.82 -5.10
CA GLY A 341 -13.45 4.16 -4.71
C GLY A 341 -12.52 2.94 -4.74
N PRO A 342 -11.19 3.18 -4.79
CA PRO A 342 -10.20 2.12 -4.96
C PRO A 342 -10.16 1.11 -3.80
N CYS A 343 -10.55 1.51 -2.58
CA CYS A 343 -10.59 0.60 -1.44
C CYS A 343 -11.62 -0.54 -1.59
N MET A 344 -12.58 -0.42 -2.52
CA MET A 344 -13.52 -1.48 -2.87
C MET A 344 -13.02 -2.34 -4.05
N VAL A 345 -12.05 -1.83 -4.83
CA VAL A 345 -11.44 -2.53 -5.98
C VAL A 345 -10.40 -3.52 -5.52
N SER A 346 -9.42 -3.04 -4.75
CA SER A 346 -8.30 -3.86 -4.30
C SER A 346 -8.75 -4.92 -3.29
N SER A 347 -8.26 -6.15 -3.47
CA SER A 347 -8.50 -7.22 -2.50
C SER A 347 -7.90 -6.94 -1.12
N GLU A 348 -6.92 -6.04 -1.05
CA GLU A 348 -6.28 -5.56 0.18
C GLU A 348 -6.91 -4.26 0.71
N GLY A 349 -7.90 -3.70 0.02
CA GLY A 349 -8.59 -2.50 0.44
C GLY A 349 -9.50 -2.74 1.65
N SER A 350 -9.51 -1.80 2.59
CA SER A 350 -10.32 -1.91 3.82
C SER A 350 -11.80 -2.12 3.52
N CYS A 351 -12.36 -1.40 2.53
CA CYS A 351 -13.77 -1.59 2.13
C CYS A 351 -14.03 -2.99 1.57
N ALA A 352 -13.14 -3.51 0.71
CA ALA A 352 -13.29 -4.85 0.14
C ALA A 352 -13.15 -5.94 1.20
N ALA A 353 -12.23 -5.79 2.16
CA ALA A 353 -12.07 -6.71 3.28
C ALA A 353 -13.32 -6.75 4.17
N TYR A 354 -13.87 -5.58 4.53
CA TYR A 354 -15.12 -5.49 5.29
C TYR A 354 -16.31 -6.06 4.51
N TYR A 355 -16.37 -5.81 3.20
CA TYR A 355 -17.45 -6.33 2.36
C TYR A 355 -17.46 -7.86 2.33
N ARG A 356 -16.29 -8.48 2.30
CA ARG A 356 -16.12 -9.92 2.15
C ARG A 356 -16.24 -10.70 3.46
N TYR A 357 -15.79 -10.13 4.57
CA TYR A 357 -15.58 -10.88 5.81
C TYR A 357 -16.42 -10.39 7.01
N LEU A 358 -17.05 -9.23 6.92
CA LEU A 358 -17.91 -8.64 7.95
C LEU A 358 -19.31 -8.30 7.39
#